data_566f268db4b7c7ce32568b856b925bb3
#
_entry.id   566f268db4b7c7ce32568b856b925bb3
#
_cell.length_a   1.000
_cell.length_b   1.000
_cell.length_c   1.000
_cell.angle_alpha   90.00
_cell.angle_beta   90.00
_cell.angle_gamma   90.00
#
_symmetry.space_group_name_H-M   'P 1'
#
loop_
_entity.id
_entity.type
_entity.pdbx_description
1 polymer ?
#
loop_
_entity_poly.entity_id
_entity_poly.type
_entity_poly.pdbx_seq_one_letter_code
_entity_poly.pdbx_strand_id
1 'polypeptide(L)'
;MTPRELRADVPAFQESAYLNFGAHGPSPAYVVDAVSDTVADHEFNSGADDPYTTAFASYDRARERVAAFIGAEPEEVALTESTTDGINRIATAVDFEPGDVVVRTDLEHPAGTLPWQQ
;
A
#
# COMPACT_ATOMS: atom_id res chain seq x y z
N MET A 1 -8.25 -17.22 -7.93
CA MET A 1 -7.22 -17.85 -7.06
C MET A 1 -7.85 -18.19 -5.72
N THR A 2 -7.78 -19.44 -5.29
CA THR A 2 -8.25 -19.88 -3.97
C THR A 2 -7.19 -19.54 -2.89
N PRO A 3 -7.56 -19.47 -1.59
CA PRO A 3 -6.58 -19.29 -0.51
C PRO A 3 -5.46 -20.33 -0.49
N ARG A 4 -5.75 -21.56 -0.93
CA ARG A 4 -4.75 -22.63 -1.01
C ARG A 4 -3.76 -22.41 -2.15
N GLU A 5 -4.23 -21.96 -3.30
CA GLU A 5 -3.38 -21.61 -4.45
C GLU A 5 -2.50 -20.41 -4.11
N LEU A 6 -3.09 -19.37 -3.49
CA LEU A 6 -2.33 -18.20 -3.03
C LEU A 6 -1.23 -18.61 -2.04
N ARG A 7 -1.55 -19.46 -1.05
CA ARG A 7 -0.56 -19.96 -0.10
C ARG A 7 0.58 -20.73 -0.78
N ALA A 8 0.26 -21.52 -1.79
CA ALA A 8 1.26 -22.29 -2.54
C ALA A 8 2.21 -21.39 -3.34
N ASP A 9 1.76 -20.21 -3.75
CA ASP A 9 2.55 -19.24 -4.52
C ASP A 9 3.40 -18.30 -3.63
N VAL A 10 3.32 -18.40 -2.31
CA VAL A 10 4.18 -17.64 -1.38
C VAL A 10 5.36 -18.51 -0.92
N PRO A 11 6.59 -18.29 -1.43
CA PRO A 11 7.75 -19.16 -1.12
C PRO A 11 8.03 -19.26 0.38
N ALA A 12 7.90 -18.17 1.12
CA ALA A 12 8.13 -18.13 2.57
C ALA A 12 7.22 -19.07 3.38
N PHE A 13 6.09 -19.51 2.82
CA PHE A 13 5.15 -20.41 3.51
C PHE A 13 5.45 -21.90 3.24
N GLN A 14 6.42 -22.21 2.39
CA GLN A 14 6.73 -23.59 2.04
C GLN A 14 7.61 -24.26 3.11
N GLU A 15 8.45 -23.49 3.78
CA GLU A 15 9.42 -23.99 4.75
C GLU A 15 9.02 -23.76 6.21
N SER A 16 8.08 -22.84 6.46
CA SER A 16 7.69 -22.48 7.83
C SER A 16 6.25 -21.99 7.96
N ALA A 17 5.71 -22.08 9.18
CA ALA A 17 4.46 -21.41 9.54
C ALA A 17 4.76 -19.95 9.85
N TYR A 18 4.66 -19.09 8.84
CA TYR A 18 4.88 -17.65 9.02
C TYR A 18 3.66 -16.98 9.66
N LEU A 19 3.85 -16.37 10.84
CA LEU A 19 2.77 -15.76 11.64
C LEU A 19 3.01 -14.27 11.93
N ASN A 20 4.06 -13.66 11.39
CA ASN A 20 4.44 -12.29 11.73
C ASN A 20 4.05 -11.27 10.64
N PHE A 21 2.81 -11.32 10.19
CA PHE A 21 2.29 -10.39 9.18
C PHE A 21 2.29 -8.92 9.65
N GLY A 22 2.26 -8.68 10.95
CA GLY A 22 2.36 -7.33 11.52
C GLY A 22 3.70 -6.65 11.25
N ALA A 23 4.77 -7.43 11.09
CA ALA A 23 6.08 -6.89 10.74
C ALA A 23 6.28 -6.82 9.21
N HIS A 24 5.90 -7.88 8.49
CA HIS A 24 6.04 -7.99 7.05
C HIS A 24 5.08 -9.05 6.50
N GLY A 25 4.37 -8.74 5.43
CA GLY A 25 3.57 -9.71 4.68
C GLY A 25 4.35 -10.23 3.47
N PRO A 26 4.86 -11.50 3.51
CA PRO A 26 5.56 -12.07 2.36
C PRO A 26 4.66 -12.09 1.13
N SER A 27 5.22 -11.65 0.01
CA SER A 27 4.48 -11.56 -1.24
C SER A 27 4.44 -12.91 -1.98
N PRO A 28 3.36 -13.18 -2.73
CA PRO A 28 3.33 -14.24 -3.73
C PRO A 28 4.38 -14.02 -4.82
N ALA A 29 4.85 -15.10 -5.44
CA ALA A 29 5.87 -15.02 -6.49
C ALA A 29 5.42 -14.12 -7.65
N TYR A 30 4.18 -14.26 -8.13
CA TYR A 30 3.67 -13.45 -9.24
C TYR A 30 3.69 -11.93 -8.93
N VAL A 31 3.58 -11.52 -7.67
CA VAL A 31 3.67 -10.10 -7.27
C VAL A 31 5.10 -9.61 -7.38
N VAL A 32 6.06 -10.41 -6.92
CA VAL A 32 7.49 -10.09 -7.00
C VAL A 32 7.93 -10.01 -8.47
N ASP A 33 7.48 -10.94 -9.30
CA ASP A 33 7.75 -10.94 -10.73
C ASP A 33 7.17 -9.67 -11.40
N ALA A 34 5.92 -9.34 -11.13
CA ALA A 34 5.28 -8.13 -11.68
C ALA A 34 5.99 -6.83 -11.26
N VAL A 35 6.49 -6.75 -10.03
CA VAL A 35 7.28 -5.59 -9.56
C VAL A 35 8.61 -5.53 -10.32
N SER A 36 9.30 -6.66 -10.46
CA SER A 36 10.57 -6.76 -11.18
C SER A 36 10.42 -6.37 -12.65
N ASP A 37 9.39 -6.87 -13.31
CA ASP A 37 9.08 -6.55 -14.70
C ASP A 37 8.76 -5.06 -14.87
N THR A 38 7.99 -4.48 -13.94
CA THR A 38 7.66 -3.04 -13.98
C THR A 38 8.90 -2.17 -13.82
N VAL A 39 9.80 -2.53 -12.90
CA VAL A 39 11.08 -1.82 -12.72
C VAL A 39 11.94 -1.94 -13.98
N ALA A 40 12.07 -3.15 -14.53
CA ALA A 40 12.85 -3.39 -15.73
C ALA A 40 12.29 -2.61 -16.95
N ASP A 41 10.97 -2.60 -17.11
CA ASP A 41 10.32 -1.85 -18.19
C ASP A 41 10.57 -0.36 -18.05
N HIS A 42 10.40 0.20 -16.85
CA HIS A 42 10.66 1.62 -16.59
C HIS A 42 12.11 2.00 -16.85
N GLU A 43 13.07 1.21 -16.37
CA GLU A 43 14.50 1.52 -16.50
C GLU A 43 15.03 1.31 -17.93
N PHE A 44 14.56 0.28 -18.63
CA PHE A 44 15.10 -0.08 -19.93
C PHE A 44 14.38 0.64 -21.09
N ASN A 45 13.12 1.00 -20.92
CA ASN A 45 12.30 1.59 -21.97
C ASN A 45 12.00 3.09 -21.75
N SER A 46 12.55 3.72 -20.71
CA SER A 46 12.33 5.14 -20.39
C SER A 46 12.75 6.12 -21.49
N GLY A 47 13.51 5.68 -22.47
CA GLY A 47 13.86 6.48 -23.65
C GLY A 47 12.87 6.40 -24.81
N ALA A 48 11.87 5.53 -24.75
CA ALA A 48 10.89 5.33 -25.82
C ALA A 48 9.73 6.32 -25.73
N ASP A 49 9.33 6.69 -24.51
CA ASP A 49 8.21 7.59 -24.21
C ASP A 49 8.61 8.65 -23.17
N ASP A 50 7.74 9.65 -22.96
CA ASP A 50 7.92 10.57 -21.85
C ASP A 50 7.76 9.85 -20.50
N PRO A 51 8.84 9.79 -19.67
CA PRO A 51 8.82 9.04 -18.41
C PRO A 51 7.74 9.52 -17.43
N TYR A 52 7.42 10.82 -17.44
CA TYR A 52 6.38 11.37 -16.57
C TYR A 52 5.00 10.89 -16.95
N THR A 53 4.69 10.89 -18.26
CA THR A 53 3.41 10.38 -18.76
C THR A 53 3.23 8.91 -18.40
N THR A 54 4.26 8.09 -18.56
CA THR A 54 4.24 6.67 -18.22
C THR A 54 4.05 6.46 -16.70
N ALA A 55 4.76 7.23 -15.86
CA ALA A 55 4.64 7.17 -14.42
C ALA A 55 3.23 7.55 -13.95
N PHE A 56 2.69 8.69 -14.41
CA PHE A 56 1.33 9.12 -14.03
C PHE A 56 0.26 8.14 -14.47
N ALA A 57 0.35 7.60 -15.68
CA ALA A 57 -0.58 6.57 -16.16
C ALA A 57 -0.50 5.28 -15.30
N SER A 58 0.65 4.97 -14.72
CA SER A 58 0.80 3.83 -13.81
C SER A 58 0.14 4.09 -12.45
N TYR A 59 0.28 5.30 -11.90
CA TYR A 59 -0.44 5.72 -10.69
C TYR A 59 -1.96 5.72 -10.89
N ASP A 60 -2.44 6.20 -12.02
CA ASP A 60 -3.87 6.23 -12.33
C ASP A 60 -4.45 4.81 -12.42
N ARG A 61 -3.77 3.90 -13.12
CA ARG A 61 -4.17 2.49 -13.16
C ARG A 61 -4.18 1.82 -11.79
N ALA A 62 -3.20 2.13 -10.92
CA ALA A 62 -3.17 1.60 -9.55
C ALA A 62 -4.35 2.13 -8.74
N ARG A 63 -4.64 3.44 -8.85
CA ARG A 63 -5.77 4.10 -8.18
C ARG A 63 -7.11 3.51 -8.61
N GLU A 64 -7.33 3.33 -9.91
CA GLU A 64 -8.54 2.69 -10.46
C GLU A 64 -8.76 1.28 -9.91
N ARG A 65 -7.69 0.47 -9.84
CA ARG A 65 -7.77 -0.90 -9.28
C ARG A 65 -8.10 -0.92 -7.80
N VAL A 66 -7.49 -0.02 -7.02
CA VAL A 66 -7.79 0.09 -5.58
C VAL A 66 -9.21 0.58 -5.38
N ALA A 67 -9.66 1.61 -6.09
CA ALA A 67 -11.02 2.12 -6.05
C ALA A 67 -12.04 1.01 -6.34
N ALA A 68 -11.85 0.27 -7.44
CA ALA A 68 -12.72 -0.85 -7.80
C ALA A 68 -12.76 -1.95 -6.71
N PHE A 69 -11.64 -2.20 -6.03
CA PHE A 69 -11.57 -3.20 -4.96
C PHE A 69 -12.32 -2.80 -3.70
N ILE A 70 -12.26 -1.51 -3.32
CA ILE A 70 -12.91 -1.00 -2.10
C ILE A 70 -14.32 -0.42 -2.36
N GLY A 71 -14.76 -0.34 -3.62
CA GLY A 71 -16.07 0.21 -3.99
C GLY A 71 -16.12 1.74 -3.92
N ALA A 72 -15.01 2.40 -4.23
CA ALA A 72 -14.87 3.86 -4.31
C ALA A 72 -14.67 4.33 -5.75
N GLU A 73 -14.76 5.65 -5.98
CA GLU A 73 -14.33 6.27 -7.24
C GLU A 73 -12.81 6.55 -7.21
N PRO A 74 -12.11 6.54 -8.36
CA PRO A 74 -10.66 6.77 -8.39
C PRO A 74 -10.23 8.09 -7.75
N GLU A 75 -11.05 9.12 -7.82
CA GLU A 75 -10.81 10.45 -7.25
C GLU A 75 -10.87 10.47 -5.72
N GLU A 76 -11.50 9.45 -5.12
CA GLU A 76 -11.58 9.28 -3.66
C GLU A 76 -10.38 8.52 -3.09
N VAL A 77 -9.47 8.03 -3.95
CA VAL A 77 -8.31 7.22 -3.56
C VAL A 77 -7.02 8.03 -3.66
N ALA A 78 -6.35 8.23 -2.55
CA ALA A 78 -4.98 8.74 -2.48
C ALA A 78 -4.00 7.58 -2.24
N LEU A 79 -3.03 7.42 -3.13
CA LEU A 79 -1.94 6.47 -2.92
C LEU A 79 -0.88 7.08 -2.00
N THR A 80 -0.42 6.30 -1.03
CA THR A 80 0.59 6.71 -0.04
C THR A 80 1.73 5.68 0.00
N GLU A 81 2.88 6.08 0.50
CA GLU A 81 4.05 5.20 0.55
C GLU A 81 3.97 4.14 1.67
N SER A 82 3.18 4.43 2.71
CA SER A 82 2.99 3.53 3.84
C SER A 82 1.76 3.91 4.66
N THR A 83 1.32 3.02 5.56
CA THR A 83 0.30 3.34 6.57
C THR A 83 0.71 4.54 7.43
N THR A 84 1.98 4.67 7.78
CA THR A 84 2.51 5.81 8.53
C THR A 84 2.31 7.12 7.76
N ASP A 85 2.66 7.15 6.46
CA ASP A 85 2.44 8.33 5.61
C ASP A 85 0.95 8.67 5.51
N GLY A 86 0.09 7.67 5.25
CA GLY A 86 -1.35 7.87 5.15
C GLY A 86 -1.96 8.46 6.41
N ILE A 87 -1.65 7.90 7.59
CA ILE A 87 -2.19 8.39 8.86
C ILE A 87 -1.66 9.78 9.20
N ASN A 88 -0.38 10.08 8.93
CA ASN A 88 0.16 11.42 9.14
C ASN A 88 -0.54 12.46 8.25
N ARG A 89 -0.80 12.14 6.99
CA ARG A 89 -1.56 13.04 6.08
C ARG A 89 -2.96 13.32 6.60
N ILE A 90 -3.67 12.31 7.10
CA ILE A 90 -4.99 12.47 7.70
C ILE A 90 -4.88 13.33 8.97
N ALA A 91 -3.94 13.02 9.87
CA ALA A 91 -3.78 13.76 11.13
C ALA A 91 -3.45 15.24 10.92
N THR A 92 -2.71 15.57 9.86
CA THR A 92 -2.39 16.97 9.51
C THR A 92 -3.49 17.68 8.72
N ALA A 93 -4.43 16.94 8.14
CA ALA A 93 -5.54 17.50 7.37
C ALA A 93 -6.80 17.77 8.22
N VAL A 94 -6.86 17.20 9.43
CA VAL A 94 -7.99 17.41 10.35
C VAL A 94 -7.66 18.59 11.27
N ASP A 95 -8.51 19.60 11.25
CA ASP A 95 -8.41 20.73 12.19
C ASP A 95 -9.04 20.31 13.53
N PHE A 96 -8.20 20.07 14.52
CA PHE A 96 -8.63 19.76 15.88
C PHE A 96 -8.80 21.02 16.72
N GLU A 97 -9.89 21.05 17.50
CA GLU A 97 -10.14 22.09 18.48
C GLU A 97 -9.83 21.58 19.91
N PRO A 98 -9.55 22.49 20.86
CA PRO A 98 -9.36 22.12 22.26
C PRO A 98 -10.59 21.37 22.81
N GLY A 99 -10.41 20.13 23.20
CA GLY A 99 -11.48 19.26 23.70
C GLY A 99 -11.85 18.12 22.75
N ASP A 100 -11.38 18.13 21.52
CA ASP A 100 -11.55 17.01 20.59
C ASP A 100 -10.84 15.75 21.08
N VAL A 101 -11.41 14.60 20.77
CA VAL A 101 -10.92 13.30 21.25
C VAL A 101 -10.67 12.36 20.08
N VAL A 102 -9.45 11.86 19.99
CA VAL A 102 -9.11 10.75 19.09
C VAL A 102 -9.17 9.44 19.87
N VAL A 103 -10.07 8.54 19.46
CA VAL A 103 -10.21 7.23 20.07
C VAL A 103 -9.36 6.20 19.32
N ARG A 104 -8.53 5.47 20.05
CA ARG A 104 -7.68 4.39 19.52
C ARG A 104 -7.63 3.21 20.48
N THR A 105 -7.19 2.05 20.00
CA THR A 105 -6.95 0.89 20.87
C THR A 105 -5.55 0.95 21.49
N ASP A 106 -5.33 0.21 22.56
CA ASP A 106 -4.01 0.03 23.18
C ASP A 106 -3.13 -0.98 22.44
N LEU A 107 -3.70 -1.66 21.44
CA LEU A 107 -3.01 -2.62 20.57
C LEU A 107 -2.47 -1.99 19.28
N GLU A 108 -2.65 -0.68 19.09
CA GLU A 108 -2.22 0.02 17.89
C GLU A 108 -0.69 0.02 17.73
N HIS A 109 -0.26 -0.14 16.48
CA HIS A 109 1.13 0.11 16.10
C HIS A 109 1.48 1.60 16.28
N PRO A 110 2.73 1.96 16.61
CA PRO A 110 3.15 3.37 16.73
C PRO A 110 2.74 4.27 15.56
N ALA A 111 2.70 3.75 14.34
CA ALA A 111 2.21 4.47 13.17
C ALA A 111 0.76 4.98 13.30
N GLY A 112 -0.11 4.24 14.01
CA GLY A 112 -1.48 4.63 14.31
C GLY A 112 -1.64 5.47 15.57
N THR A 113 -0.55 5.70 16.31
CA THR A 113 -0.58 6.36 17.62
C THR A 113 0.12 7.72 17.60
N LEU A 114 1.34 7.78 17.07
CA LEU A 114 2.21 8.96 17.15
C LEU A 114 1.68 10.19 16.40
N PRO A 115 1.04 10.06 15.23
CA PRO A 115 0.54 11.22 14.49
C PRO A 115 -0.50 12.06 15.25
N TRP A 116 -1.17 11.47 16.23
CA TRP A 116 -2.21 12.14 17.04
C TRP A 116 -1.68 12.81 18.33
N GLN A 117 -0.36 12.81 18.53
CA GLN A 117 0.30 13.37 19.72
C GLN A 117 0.93 14.75 19.47
N GLN A 118 0.55 15.40 18.36
CA GLN A 118 1.06 16.71 17.97
C GLN A 118 0.38 17.82 18.77
#